data_9c6ad8bf057a33cd2629871ec5806a27
#
_entry.id   9c6ad8bf057a33cd2629871ec5806a27
#
_cell.length_a   1.000
_cell.length_b   1.000
_cell.length_c   1.000
_cell.angle_alpha   90.00
_cell.angle_beta   90.00
_cell.angle_gamma   90.00
#
_symmetry.space_group_name_H-M   'P 1'
#
loop_
_entity.id
_entity.type
_entity.pdbx_description
1 polymer ?
#
loop_
_entity_poly.entity_id
_entity_poly.type
_entity_poly.pdbx_seq_one_letter_code
_entity_poly.pdbx_strand_id
1 'polypeptide(L)'
;MNATTPLSVPSSDLERNRFFMVEQQIRTWEVLDPVILDLLMRVHREDFVPSAHRALAFADMELPLGHGEVMLSPKTEARMLQSLMIKNTDSVLEIGTGSGFITALLASLARQVCSVDIVPEFTRSAAAHLSAAGIKNVTLETGDAARGWDKHGPYDVIVLTGSVPVLPESFQHSLNPGGRLIAVVGEAPVMQAQLVTRTSGGACSAVTLFETCIPSLKNALQPQRFKF
;
A
#
# COMPACT_ATOMS: atom_id res chain seq x y z
N MET A 1 19.36 8.60 -29.38
CA MET A 1 17.90 8.67 -29.55
C MET A 1 17.37 7.25 -29.47
N ASN A 2 16.95 6.81 -28.28
CA ASN A 2 16.36 5.48 -28.13
C ASN A 2 14.87 5.61 -28.49
N ALA A 3 14.50 5.05 -29.63
CA ALA A 3 13.11 4.93 -30.04
C ALA A 3 12.38 4.03 -29.02
N THR A 4 11.49 4.63 -28.24
CA THR A 4 10.56 3.89 -27.38
C THR A 4 9.63 3.12 -28.31
N THR A 5 9.78 1.80 -28.40
CA THR A 5 8.86 0.94 -29.14
C THR A 5 7.46 1.16 -28.55
N PRO A 6 6.44 1.50 -29.33
CA PRO A 6 5.09 1.65 -28.81
C PRO A 6 4.63 0.31 -28.24
N LEU A 7 4.18 0.30 -27.00
CA LEU A 7 3.60 -0.86 -26.33
C LEU A 7 2.37 -1.30 -27.15
N SER A 8 2.39 -2.52 -27.64
CA SER A 8 1.24 -3.09 -28.36
C SER A 8 0.06 -3.26 -27.39
N VAL A 9 -1.13 -2.78 -27.77
CA VAL A 9 -2.35 -2.96 -26.98
C VAL A 9 -2.67 -4.45 -26.90
N PRO A 10 -2.85 -5.01 -25.67
CA PRO A 10 -3.11 -6.43 -25.48
C PRO A 10 -4.41 -6.92 -26.12
N SER A 11 -4.51 -8.22 -26.38
CA SER A 11 -5.60 -8.84 -27.12
C SER A 11 -6.84 -9.19 -26.30
N SER A 12 -6.69 -9.46 -24.98
CA SER A 12 -7.84 -9.75 -24.10
C SER A 12 -8.43 -8.47 -23.51
N ASP A 13 -9.73 -8.46 -23.24
CA ASP A 13 -10.42 -7.30 -22.65
C ASP A 13 -9.87 -6.93 -21.26
N LEU A 14 -9.53 -7.92 -20.43
CA LEU A 14 -8.95 -7.69 -19.10
C LEU A 14 -7.55 -7.07 -19.19
N GLU A 15 -6.68 -7.61 -20.05
CA GLU A 15 -5.33 -7.07 -20.26
C GLU A 15 -5.39 -5.66 -20.83
N ARG A 16 -6.30 -5.41 -21.77
CA ARG A 16 -6.49 -4.09 -22.36
C ARG A 16 -6.98 -3.08 -21.31
N ASN A 17 -7.92 -3.45 -20.46
CA ASN A 17 -8.42 -2.58 -19.39
C ASN A 17 -7.33 -2.29 -18.33
N ARG A 18 -6.51 -3.30 -17.97
CA ARG A 18 -5.35 -3.12 -17.10
C ARG A 18 -4.33 -2.19 -17.73
N PHE A 19 -4.03 -2.37 -19.01
CA PHE A 19 -3.14 -1.48 -19.76
C PHE A 19 -3.65 -0.02 -19.74
N PHE A 20 -4.93 0.21 -19.98
CA PHE A 20 -5.51 1.56 -19.94
C PHE A 20 -5.50 2.14 -18.52
N MET A 21 -5.75 1.36 -17.48
CA MET A 21 -5.60 1.80 -16.10
C MET A 21 -4.17 2.30 -15.84
N VAL A 22 -3.16 1.53 -16.25
CA VAL A 22 -1.75 1.92 -16.05
C VAL A 22 -1.38 3.15 -16.87
N GLU A 23 -1.67 3.18 -18.17
CA GLU A 23 -1.22 4.25 -19.06
C GLU A 23 -2.04 5.54 -18.94
N GLN A 24 -3.36 5.45 -18.70
CA GLN A 24 -4.24 6.61 -18.77
C GLN A 24 -4.69 7.12 -17.40
N GLN A 25 -4.61 6.29 -16.35
CA GLN A 25 -4.98 6.70 -15.01
C GLN A 25 -3.74 6.85 -14.12
N ILE A 26 -2.96 5.79 -13.96
CA ILE A 26 -1.84 5.77 -13.01
C ILE A 26 -0.70 6.67 -13.48
N ARG A 27 -0.29 6.55 -14.72
CA ARG A 27 0.82 7.32 -15.28
C ARG A 27 0.57 8.83 -15.30
N THR A 28 -0.66 9.25 -15.52
CA THR A 28 -1.08 10.66 -15.51
C THR A 28 -1.06 11.28 -14.10
N TRP A 29 -0.99 10.47 -13.05
CA TRP A 29 -0.82 10.88 -11.67
C TRP A 29 0.63 10.79 -11.18
N GLU A 30 1.59 11.03 -12.10
CA GLU A 30 3.02 11.11 -11.81
C GLU A 30 3.67 9.79 -11.34
N VAL A 31 3.05 8.65 -11.62
CA VAL A 31 3.70 7.35 -11.42
C VAL A 31 4.48 7.05 -12.70
N LEU A 32 5.78 7.27 -12.67
CA LEU A 32 6.68 7.18 -13.83
C LEU A 32 7.75 6.11 -13.70
N ASP A 33 7.89 5.48 -12.55
CA ASP A 33 8.85 4.40 -12.32
C ASP A 33 8.46 3.17 -13.17
N PRO A 34 9.31 2.77 -14.14
CA PRO A 34 9.00 1.65 -15.03
C PRO A 34 8.87 0.32 -14.27
N VAL A 35 9.54 0.16 -13.13
CA VAL A 35 9.42 -1.04 -12.29
C VAL A 35 8.02 -1.14 -11.70
N ILE A 36 7.47 -0.02 -11.21
CA ILE A 36 6.12 0.03 -10.65
C ILE A 36 5.06 -0.17 -11.73
N LEU A 37 5.21 0.51 -12.88
CA LEU A 37 4.26 0.36 -14.01
C LEU A 37 4.23 -1.08 -14.52
N ASP A 38 5.40 -1.72 -14.72
CA ASP A 38 5.50 -3.12 -15.12
C ASP A 38 4.93 -4.07 -14.07
N LEU A 39 5.16 -3.80 -12.77
CA LEU A 39 4.61 -4.59 -11.68
C LEU A 39 3.08 -4.58 -11.69
N LEU A 40 2.46 -3.41 -11.91
CA LEU A 40 1.00 -3.26 -12.01
C LEU A 40 0.39 -3.96 -13.24
N MET A 41 1.19 -4.19 -14.27
CA MET A 41 0.79 -5.03 -15.42
C MET A 41 0.86 -6.52 -15.08
N ARG A 42 1.82 -6.96 -14.24
CA ARG A 42 2.08 -8.37 -13.92
C ARG A 42 1.24 -8.90 -12.75
N VAL A 43 1.02 -8.09 -11.73
CA VAL A 43 0.16 -8.46 -10.59
C VAL A 43 -1.28 -8.09 -10.92
N HIS A 44 -2.11 -9.07 -11.13
CA HIS A 44 -3.47 -8.92 -11.63
C HIS A 44 -4.40 -8.41 -10.51
N ARG A 45 -4.68 -7.10 -10.49
CA ARG A 45 -5.54 -6.46 -9.47
C ARG A 45 -6.91 -7.14 -9.35
N GLU A 46 -7.50 -7.54 -10.50
CA GLU A 46 -8.80 -8.18 -10.59
C GLU A 46 -8.91 -9.52 -9.86
N ASP A 47 -7.78 -10.14 -9.52
CA ASP A 47 -7.75 -11.40 -8.74
C ASP A 47 -7.81 -11.15 -7.22
N PHE A 48 -7.63 -9.89 -6.79
CA PHE A 48 -7.71 -9.46 -5.40
C PHE A 48 -9.00 -8.70 -5.07
N VAL A 49 -9.80 -8.37 -6.08
CA VAL A 49 -11.06 -7.66 -5.91
C VAL A 49 -12.18 -8.65 -5.59
N PRO A 50 -13.06 -8.35 -4.60
CA PRO A 50 -14.23 -9.19 -4.33
C PRO A 50 -15.05 -9.44 -5.60
N SER A 51 -15.55 -10.66 -5.79
CA SER A 51 -16.24 -11.09 -7.01
C SER A 51 -17.39 -10.16 -7.43
N ALA A 52 -18.11 -9.60 -6.46
CA ALA A 52 -19.21 -8.64 -6.71
C ALA A 52 -18.74 -7.33 -7.35
N HIS A 53 -17.46 -6.97 -7.21
CA HIS A 53 -16.87 -5.73 -7.71
C HIS A 53 -15.79 -5.95 -8.77
N ARG A 54 -15.61 -7.18 -9.25
CA ARG A 54 -14.52 -7.53 -10.19
C ARG A 54 -14.55 -6.71 -11.48
N ALA A 55 -15.74 -6.35 -11.96
CA ALA A 55 -15.90 -5.48 -13.14
C ALA A 55 -15.36 -4.06 -12.95
N LEU A 56 -15.19 -3.62 -11.70
CA LEU A 56 -14.67 -2.30 -11.32
C LEU A 56 -13.16 -2.32 -10.96
N ALA A 57 -12.48 -3.46 -11.11
CA ALA A 57 -11.09 -3.63 -10.69
C ALA A 57 -10.13 -2.56 -11.26
N PHE A 58 -10.43 -2.03 -12.43
CA PHE A 58 -9.60 -1.06 -13.13
C PHE A 58 -10.12 0.38 -13.06
N ALA A 59 -11.22 0.61 -12.33
CA ALA A 59 -11.75 1.95 -12.11
C ALA A 59 -10.94 2.72 -11.05
N ASP A 60 -10.78 4.03 -11.27
CA ASP A 60 -10.08 4.91 -10.32
C ASP A 60 -10.98 5.25 -9.11
N MET A 61 -11.27 4.26 -8.30
CA MET A 61 -12.12 4.37 -7.12
C MET A 61 -11.72 3.35 -6.04
N GLU A 62 -12.14 3.62 -4.82
CA GLU A 62 -12.09 2.67 -3.72
C GLU A 62 -13.18 1.61 -3.89
N LEU A 63 -12.84 0.34 -3.58
CA LEU A 63 -13.77 -0.78 -3.70
C LEU A 63 -14.07 -1.37 -2.32
N PRO A 64 -15.36 -1.57 -1.97
CA PRO A 64 -15.74 -2.15 -0.68
C PRO A 64 -15.19 -3.57 -0.51
N LEU A 65 -14.57 -3.83 0.66
CA LEU A 65 -14.07 -5.14 1.08
C LEU A 65 -14.99 -5.83 2.09
N GLY A 66 -15.98 -5.11 2.62
CA GLY A 66 -16.76 -5.51 3.79
C GLY A 66 -16.16 -4.96 5.08
N HIS A 67 -16.82 -5.21 6.21
CA HIS A 67 -16.41 -4.73 7.54
C HIS A 67 -16.24 -3.20 7.67
N GLY A 68 -16.76 -2.43 6.72
CA GLY A 68 -16.58 -0.98 6.61
C GLY A 68 -15.25 -0.56 6.00
N GLU A 69 -14.46 -1.50 5.47
CA GLU A 69 -13.15 -1.26 4.87
C GLU A 69 -13.21 -1.28 3.34
N VAL A 70 -12.19 -0.69 2.72
CA VAL A 70 -12.08 -0.57 1.27
C VAL A 70 -10.70 -0.99 0.76
N MET A 71 -10.65 -1.43 -0.48
CA MET A 71 -9.43 -1.50 -1.28
C MET A 71 -9.18 -0.11 -1.87
N LEU A 72 -7.99 0.43 -1.71
CA LEU A 72 -7.66 1.78 -2.16
C LEU A 72 -7.76 1.91 -3.70
N SER A 73 -7.88 3.14 -4.20
CA SER A 73 -7.87 3.37 -5.64
C SER A 73 -6.51 3.03 -6.26
N PRO A 74 -6.46 2.55 -7.51
CA PRO A 74 -5.22 2.11 -8.16
C PRO A 74 -4.12 3.19 -8.17
N LYS A 75 -4.50 4.45 -8.39
CA LYS A 75 -3.55 5.57 -8.40
C LYS A 75 -2.94 5.83 -7.03
N THR A 76 -3.73 5.72 -5.95
CA THR A 76 -3.25 5.93 -4.58
C THR A 76 -2.25 4.85 -4.20
N GLU A 77 -2.58 3.57 -4.46
CA GLU A 77 -1.68 2.44 -4.23
C GLU A 77 -0.36 2.60 -5.00
N ALA A 78 -0.43 2.95 -6.28
CA ALA A 78 0.75 3.11 -7.13
C ALA A 78 1.65 4.27 -6.69
N ARG A 79 1.07 5.43 -6.32
CA ARG A 79 1.82 6.58 -5.82
C ARG A 79 2.52 6.29 -4.50
N MET A 80 1.81 5.62 -3.58
CA MET A 80 2.41 5.19 -2.31
C MET A 80 3.57 4.24 -2.55
N LEU A 81 3.39 3.23 -3.40
CA LEU A 81 4.39 2.22 -3.70
C LEU A 81 5.65 2.83 -4.35
N GLN A 82 5.49 3.69 -5.36
CA GLN A 82 6.61 4.38 -6.03
C GLN A 82 7.46 5.19 -5.04
N SER A 83 6.81 5.90 -4.11
CA SER A 83 7.49 6.78 -3.16
C SER A 83 8.39 6.03 -2.18
N LEU A 84 8.16 4.74 -2.00
CA LEU A 84 8.92 3.90 -1.06
C LEU A 84 10.25 3.41 -1.62
N MET A 85 10.46 3.40 -2.94
CA MET A 85 11.71 2.94 -3.58
C MET A 85 12.21 1.61 -2.98
N ILE A 86 11.33 0.61 -2.92
CA ILE A 86 11.57 -0.68 -2.26
C ILE A 86 12.69 -1.44 -2.96
N LYS A 87 13.56 -2.06 -2.18
CA LYS A 87 14.68 -2.89 -2.65
C LYS A 87 14.40 -4.37 -2.36
N ASN A 88 14.95 -5.24 -3.16
CA ASN A 88 14.82 -6.70 -2.98
C ASN A 88 15.53 -7.24 -1.71
N THR A 89 16.23 -6.39 -0.97
CA THR A 89 16.83 -6.69 0.33
C THR A 89 15.97 -6.25 1.50
N ASP A 90 14.94 -5.43 1.27
CA ASP A 90 14.15 -4.81 2.33
C ASP A 90 13.24 -5.80 3.05
N SER A 91 13.09 -5.59 4.35
CA SER A 91 12.02 -6.15 5.18
C SER A 91 10.91 -5.12 5.31
N VAL A 92 9.67 -5.52 5.02
CA VAL A 92 8.51 -4.63 4.95
C VAL A 92 7.48 -5.00 6.00
N LEU A 93 6.92 -3.98 6.68
CA LEU A 93 5.70 -4.09 7.47
C LEU A 93 4.56 -3.38 6.74
N GLU A 94 3.45 -4.06 6.57
CA GLU A 94 2.20 -3.50 6.09
C GLU A 94 1.14 -3.55 7.19
N ILE A 95 0.48 -2.43 7.44
CA ILE A 95 -0.65 -2.32 8.37
C ILE A 95 -1.92 -2.09 7.57
N GLY A 96 -2.80 -3.09 7.59
CA GLY A 96 -4.02 -3.16 6.78
C GLY A 96 -3.82 -4.04 5.55
N THR A 97 -3.90 -5.36 5.72
CA THR A 97 -3.78 -6.35 4.63
C THR A 97 -4.90 -6.20 3.60
N GLY A 98 -6.14 -5.99 4.07
CA GLY A 98 -7.33 -5.87 3.23
C GLY A 98 -7.47 -7.02 2.24
N SER A 99 -7.50 -6.69 0.95
CA SER A 99 -7.59 -7.68 -0.14
C SER A 99 -6.31 -8.51 -0.36
N GLY A 100 -5.16 -8.03 0.14
CA GLY A 100 -3.84 -8.60 -0.12
C GLY A 100 -3.17 -8.07 -1.40
N PHE A 101 -3.78 -7.12 -2.13
CA PHE A 101 -3.19 -6.61 -3.38
C PHE A 101 -1.91 -5.80 -3.13
N ILE A 102 -1.94 -4.82 -2.20
CA ILE A 102 -0.73 -4.07 -1.83
C ILE A 102 0.32 -5.04 -1.27
N THR A 103 -0.08 -6.01 -0.44
CA THR A 103 0.80 -7.07 0.06
C THR A 103 1.52 -7.80 -1.08
N ALA A 104 0.78 -8.15 -2.16
CA ALA A 104 1.34 -8.82 -3.34
C ALA A 104 2.35 -7.94 -4.08
N LEU A 105 2.05 -6.65 -4.23
CA LEU A 105 2.96 -5.68 -4.84
C LEU A 105 4.24 -5.50 -4.01
N LEU A 106 4.10 -5.35 -2.69
CA LEU A 106 5.22 -5.24 -1.75
C LEU A 106 6.11 -6.49 -1.78
N ALA A 107 5.49 -7.67 -1.75
CA ALA A 107 6.21 -8.95 -1.77
C ALA A 107 6.96 -9.20 -3.08
N SER A 108 6.47 -8.65 -4.19
CA SER A 108 7.14 -8.73 -5.49
C SER A 108 8.40 -7.86 -5.58
N LEU A 109 8.54 -6.87 -4.71
CA LEU A 109 9.68 -5.93 -4.67
C LEU A 109 10.65 -6.23 -3.54
N ALA A 110 10.15 -6.68 -2.40
CA ALA A 110 10.91 -6.84 -1.15
C ALA A 110 11.45 -8.25 -0.95
N ARG A 111 12.38 -8.39 0.00
CA ARG A 111 12.86 -9.69 0.48
C ARG A 111 11.77 -10.46 1.21
N GLN A 112 11.05 -9.78 2.09
CA GLN A 112 9.98 -10.35 2.91
C GLN A 112 8.99 -9.26 3.34
N VAL A 113 7.74 -9.64 3.51
CA VAL A 113 6.66 -8.77 3.98
C VAL A 113 6.00 -9.40 5.21
N CYS A 114 5.83 -8.62 6.27
CA CYS A 114 4.89 -8.92 7.34
C CYS A 114 3.67 -8.03 7.12
N SER A 115 2.50 -8.61 6.94
CA SER A 115 1.25 -7.88 6.75
C SER A 115 0.27 -8.20 7.86
N VAL A 116 -0.26 -7.17 8.49
CA VAL A 116 -1.12 -7.29 9.68
C VAL A 116 -2.47 -6.66 9.41
N ASP A 117 -3.53 -7.38 9.77
CA ASP A 117 -4.89 -6.85 9.72
C ASP A 117 -5.65 -7.16 11.00
N ILE A 118 -6.49 -6.23 11.43
CA ILE A 118 -7.34 -6.43 12.61
C ILE A 118 -8.53 -7.37 12.31
N VAL A 119 -8.90 -7.51 11.03
CA VAL A 119 -10.02 -8.35 10.57
C VAL A 119 -9.51 -9.72 10.14
N PRO A 120 -9.82 -10.82 10.87
CA PRO A 120 -9.30 -12.15 10.54
C PRO A 120 -9.74 -12.68 9.16
N GLU A 121 -10.87 -12.20 8.65
CA GLU A 121 -11.38 -12.55 7.33
C GLU A 121 -10.45 -12.06 6.23
N PHE A 122 -9.86 -10.87 6.39
CA PHE A 122 -8.94 -10.31 5.42
C PHE A 122 -7.63 -11.08 5.35
N THR A 123 -7.04 -11.43 6.49
CA THR A 123 -5.81 -12.25 6.49
C THR A 123 -6.04 -13.63 5.87
N ARG A 124 -7.21 -14.26 6.09
CA ARG A 124 -7.58 -15.54 5.45
C ARG A 124 -7.79 -15.42 3.95
N SER A 125 -8.50 -14.38 3.51
CA SER A 125 -8.74 -14.13 2.09
C SER A 125 -7.45 -13.79 1.36
N ALA A 126 -6.64 -12.90 1.92
CA ALA A 126 -5.34 -12.53 1.38
C ALA A 126 -4.40 -13.75 1.25
N ALA A 127 -4.39 -14.66 2.23
CA ALA A 127 -3.61 -15.90 2.16
C ALA A 127 -3.97 -16.73 0.92
N ALA A 128 -5.26 -16.85 0.60
CA ALA A 128 -5.72 -17.56 -0.59
C ALA A 128 -5.29 -16.85 -1.89
N HIS A 129 -5.47 -15.52 -1.97
CA HIS A 129 -5.07 -14.74 -3.15
C HIS A 129 -3.55 -14.80 -3.38
N LEU A 130 -2.74 -14.58 -2.33
CA LEU A 130 -1.29 -14.63 -2.41
C LEU A 130 -0.78 -16.01 -2.82
N SER A 131 -1.38 -17.08 -2.26
CA SER A 131 -1.06 -18.44 -2.65
C SER A 131 -1.38 -18.72 -4.12
N ALA A 132 -2.54 -18.27 -4.61
CA ALA A 132 -2.93 -18.39 -6.01
C ALA A 132 -1.99 -17.62 -6.95
N ALA A 133 -1.48 -16.47 -6.49
CA ALA A 133 -0.48 -15.67 -7.21
C ALA A 133 0.95 -16.22 -7.09
N GLY A 134 1.17 -17.32 -6.35
CA GLY A 134 2.49 -17.95 -6.17
C GLY A 134 3.44 -17.18 -5.25
N ILE A 135 2.95 -16.24 -4.46
CA ILE A 135 3.73 -15.40 -3.54
C ILE A 135 3.96 -16.16 -2.22
N LYS A 136 5.23 -16.24 -1.79
CA LYS A 136 5.64 -17.09 -0.65
C LYS A 136 6.41 -16.35 0.45
N ASN A 137 6.86 -15.13 0.19
CA ASN A 137 7.68 -14.32 1.10
C ASN A 137 6.84 -13.37 1.96
N VAL A 138 5.63 -13.79 2.34
CA VAL A 138 4.70 -13.02 3.17
C VAL A 138 4.36 -13.79 4.44
N THR A 139 4.41 -13.08 5.57
CA THR A 139 3.85 -13.52 6.85
C THR A 139 2.58 -12.71 7.10
N LEU A 140 1.43 -13.37 7.18
CA LEU A 140 0.16 -12.73 7.51
C LEU A 140 -0.14 -12.92 8.99
N GLU A 141 -0.48 -11.83 9.67
CA GLU A 141 -0.83 -11.85 11.07
C GLU A 141 -2.17 -11.12 11.31
N THR A 142 -2.93 -11.62 12.28
CA THR A 142 -4.16 -10.96 12.72
C THR A 142 -3.93 -10.27 14.05
N GLY A 143 -4.21 -8.95 14.11
CA GLY A 143 -4.03 -8.17 15.33
C GLY A 143 -4.25 -6.69 15.11
N ASP A 144 -4.35 -5.96 16.22
CA ASP A 144 -4.45 -4.49 16.21
C ASP A 144 -3.04 -3.89 16.15
N ALA A 145 -2.69 -3.39 14.99
CA ALA A 145 -1.40 -2.77 14.72
C ALA A 145 -1.49 -1.25 14.51
N ALA A 146 -2.63 -0.61 14.80
CA ALA A 146 -2.82 0.82 14.57
C ALA A 146 -1.86 1.72 15.36
N ARG A 147 -1.21 1.19 16.39
CA ARG A 147 -0.25 1.93 17.23
C ARG A 147 1.17 1.40 17.17
N GLY A 148 1.45 0.45 16.27
CA GLY A 148 2.76 -0.16 16.06
C GLY A 148 2.69 -1.68 16.02
N TRP A 149 3.74 -2.29 15.46
CA TRP A 149 3.92 -3.74 15.38
C TRP A 149 5.41 -4.04 15.33
N ASP A 150 6.00 -4.38 16.45
CA ASP A 150 7.45 -4.58 16.61
C ASP A 150 7.90 -6.05 16.52
N LYS A 151 6.93 -6.98 16.44
CA LYS A 151 7.13 -8.43 16.57
C LYS A 151 8.21 -9.01 15.66
N HIS A 152 8.36 -8.47 14.46
CA HIS A 152 9.35 -8.91 13.47
C HIS A 152 10.30 -7.77 13.05
N GLY A 153 10.28 -6.66 13.79
CA GLY A 153 11.12 -5.50 13.50
C GLY A 153 12.59 -5.68 13.90
N PRO A 154 13.43 -4.70 13.63
CA PRO A 154 13.08 -3.48 12.90
C PRO A 154 12.91 -3.69 11.38
N TYR A 155 12.23 -2.74 10.71
CA TYR A 155 11.87 -2.83 9.30
C TYR A 155 12.61 -1.80 8.46
N ASP A 156 12.84 -2.10 7.18
CA ASP A 156 13.38 -1.15 6.21
C ASP A 156 12.29 -0.27 5.62
N VAL A 157 11.07 -0.81 5.54
CA VAL A 157 9.89 -0.12 5.01
C VAL A 157 8.68 -0.40 5.89
N ILE A 158 7.89 0.64 6.16
CA ILE A 158 6.56 0.50 6.80
C ILE A 158 5.51 1.19 5.93
N VAL A 159 4.38 0.52 5.72
CA VAL A 159 3.25 1.00 4.91
C VAL A 159 1.99 0.94 5.75
N LEU A 160 1.33 2.08 5.95
CA LEU A 160 -0.01 2.14 6.50
C LEU A 160 -1.01 2.31 5.34
N THR A 161 -1.87 1.34 5.14
CA THR A 161 -2.87 1.33 4.05
C THR A 161 -4.20 1.98 4.45
N GLY A 162 -4.33 2.40 5.71
CA GLY A 162 -5.39 3.28 6.21
C GLY A 162 -4.80 4.55 6.82
N SER A 163 -5.60 5.61 6.91
CA SER A 163 -5.14 6.87 7.48
C SER A 163 -5.04 6.81 9.01
N VAL A 164 -4.27 7.74 9.57
CA VAL A 164 -4.16 7.97 11.01
C VAL A 164 -4.28 9.46 11.29
N PRO A 165 -5.10 9.89 12.27
CA PRO A 165 -5.16 11.30 12.66
C PRO A 165 -3.81 11.84 13.16
N VAL A 166 -3.06 10.99 13.86
CA VAL A 166 -1.71 11.26 14.35
C VAL A 166 -0.86 10.03 14.09
N LEU A 167 0.31 10.20 13.48
CA LEU A 167 1.25 9.09 13.25
C LEU A 167 1.91 8.67 14.57
N PRO A 168 1.71 7.43 15.05
CA PRO A 168 2.35 6.96 16.27
C PRO A 168 3.89 6.90 16.14
N GLU A 169 4.60 7.40 17.16
CA GLU A 169 6.07 7.39 17.19
C GLU A 169 6.65 5.96 17.18
N SER A 170 5.92 4.99 17.69
CA SER A 170 6.30 3.57 17.67
C SER A 170 6.70 3.07 16.28
N PHE A 171 6.00 3.51 15.23
CA PHE A 171 6.37 3.15 13.86
C PHE A 171 7.74 3.70 13.45
N GLN A 172 8.06 4.93 13.88
CA GLN A 172 9.36 5.54 13.60
C GLN A 172 10.50 4.79 14.32
N HIS A 173 10.25 4.35 15.56
CA HIS A 173 11.20 3.56 16.33
C HIS A 173 11.41 2.15 15.74
N SER A 174 10.40 1.59 15.09
CA SER A 174 10.47 0.28 14.43
C SER A 174 11.15 0.30 13.06
N LEU A 175 11.58 1.48 12.54
CA LEU A 175 12.36 1.59 11.32
C LEU A 175 13.84 1.31 11.57
N ASN A 176 14.50 0.64 10.64
CA ASN A 176 15.96 0.61 10.54
C ASN A 176 16.53 2.01 10.26
N PRO A 177 17.81 2.30 10.60
CA PRO A 177 18.50 3.48 10.07
C PRO A 177 18.46 3.50 8.53
N GLY A 178 18.01 4.60 7.93
CA GLY A 178 17.75 4.72 6.50
C GLY A 178 16.42 4.11 6.05
N GLY A 179 15.64 3.55 6.97
CA GLY A 179 14.30 3.05 6.72
C GLY A 179 13.30 4.16 6.45
N ARG A 180 12.20 3.82 5.79
CA ARG A 180 11.16 4.77 5.37
C ARG A 180 9.76 4.23 5.63
N LEU A 181 8.85 5.13 5.95
CA LEU A 181 7.47 4.84 6.24
C LEU A 181 6.58 5.74 5.39
N ILE A 182 5.53 5.18 4.81
CA ILE A 182 4.45 5.95 4.20
C ILE A 182 3.16 5.80 4.99
N ALA A 183 2.51 6.92 5.26
CA ALA A 183 1.22 6.99 5.92
C ALA A 183 0.39 8.14 5.36
N VAL A 184 -0.92 8.01 5.37
CA VAL A 184 -1.84 9.12 5.18
C VAL A 184 -2.21 9.66 6.56
N VAL A 185 -1.85 10.92 6.82
CA VAL A 185 -2.00 11.57 8.13
C VAL A 185 -3.00 12.71 8.04
N GLY A 186 -3.88 12.80 9.02
CA GLY A 186 -4.90 13.84 9.15
C GLY A 186 -6.29 13.28 9.39
N GLU A 187 -7.27 14.18 9.42
CA GLU A 187 -8.70 13.86 9.55
C GLU A 187 -9.45 14.41 8.32
N ALA A 188 -10.45 13.65 7.85
CA ALA A 188 -11.26 14.09 6.71
C ALA A 188 -11.86 15.50 6.94
N PRO A 189 -11.90 16.36 5.93
CA PRO A 189 -11.54 16.11 4.52
C PRO A 189 -10.07 16.38 4.18
N VAL A 190 -9.23 16.77 5.14
CA VAL A 190 -7.85 17.22 4.89
C VAL A 190 -6.86 16.20 5.43
N MET A 191 -6.34 15.38 4.53
CA MET A 191 -5.31 14.39 4.85
C MET A 191 -4.17 14.48 3.84
N GLN A 192 -2.97 14.07 4.28
CA GLN A 192 -1.76 14.12 3.47
C GLN A 192 -1.02 12.80 3.51
N ALA A 193 -0.65 12.28 2.35
CA ALA A 193 0.32 11.19 2.27
C ALA A 193 1.70 11.75 2.60
N GLN A 194 2.34 11.18 3.62
CA GLN A 194 3.64 11.59 4.13
C GLN A 194 4.64 10.44 4.02
N LEU A 195 5.83 10.75 3.53
CA LEU A 195 6.99 9.87 3.58
C LEU A 195 7.88 10.30 4.75
N VAL A 196 8.01 9.41 5.72
CA VAL A 196 8.92 9.58 6.87
C VAL A 196 10.18 8.76 6.62
N THR A 197 11.34 9.37 6.77
CA THR A 197 12.64 8.68 6.64
C THR A 197 13.40 8.77 7.95
N ARG A 198 13.90 7.64 8.45
CA ARG A 198 14.77 7.61 9.62
C ARG A 198 16.22 7.78 9.19
N THR A 199 16.89 8.82 9.69
CA THR A 199 18.32 9.06 9.42
C THR A 199 19.20 8.06 10.15
N SER A 200 20.49 7.97 9.76
CA SER A 200 21.50 7.16 10.46
C SER A 200 21.71 7.60 11.91
N GLY A 201 21.44 8.87 12.23
CA GLY A 201 21.51 9.41 13.60
C GLY A 201 20.26 9.15 14.44
N GLY A 202 19.26 8.45 13.92
CA GLY A 202 18.01 8.08 14.63
C GLY A 202 16.89 9.13 14.57
N ALA A 203 17.17 10.33 14.06
CA ALA A 203 16.12 11.34 13.83
C ALA A 203 15.26 10.97 12.63
N CYS A 204 13.99 11.38 12.66
CA CYS A 204 13.06 11.19 11.54
C CYS A 204 12.78 12.54 10.86
N SER A 205 12.67 12.52 9.54
CA SER A 205 12.20 13.63 8.73
C SER A 205 10.95 13.20 7.96
N ALA A 206 9.98 14.10 7.84
CA ALA A 206 8.74 13.85 7.10
C ALA A 206 8.61 14.82 5.92
N VAL A 207 8.18 14.30 4.77
CA VAL A 207 7.88 15.07 3.57
C VAL A 207 6.46 14.75 3.14
N THR A 208 5.65 15.79 2.90
CA THR A 208 4.32 15.63 2.30
C THR A 208 4.49 15.37 0.81
N LEU A 209 3.86 14.29 0.33
CA LEU A 209 3.91 13.86 -1.06
C LEU A 209 2.72 14.39 -1.87
N PHE A 210 1.51 14.20 -1.34
CA PHE A 210 0.27 14.61 -1.98
C PHE A 210 -0.89 14.61 -0.98
N GLU A 211 -1.95 15.32 -1.34
CA GLU A 211 -3.21 15.31 -0.61
C GLU A 211 -4.08 14.14 -1.09
N THR A 212 -4.74 13.49 -0.14
CA THR A 212 -5.69 12.41 -0.38
C THR A 212 -6.60 12.25 0.82
N CYS A 213 -7.67 11.48 0.68
CA CYS A 213 -8.56 11.15 1.80
C CYS A 213 -8.88 9.66 1.68
N ILE A 214 -8.50 8.87 2.68
CA ILE A 214 -8.77 7.44 2.76
C ILE A 214 -9.33 7.09 4.13
N PRO A 215 -10.06 5.96 4.28
CA PRO A 215 -10.56 5.51 5.57
C PRO A 215 -9.46 5.36 6.62
N SER A 216 -9.81 5.68 7.88
CA SER A 216 -8.87 5.59 8.98
C SER A 216 -8.70 4.13 9.44
N LEU A 217 -7.49 3.77 9.86
CA LEU A 217 -7.26 2.50 10.56
C LEU A 217 -8.16 2.43 11.80
N LYS A 218 -8.74 1.27 12.06
CA LYS A 218 -9.46 1.01 13.30
C LYS A 218 -8.52 1.21 14.49
N ASN A 219 -9.02 1.81 15.55
CA ASN A 219 -8.28 2.10 16.78
C ASN A 219 -7.07 3.04 16.61
N ALA A 220 -7.00 3.79 15.50
CA ALA A 220 -5.96 4.78 15.28
C ALA A 220 -5.89 5.80 16.43
N LEU A 221 -4.68 6.24 16.74
CA LEU A 221 -4.44 7.22 17.81
C LEU A 221 -5.17 8.53 17.49
N GLN A 222 -5.97 9.01 18.47
CA GLN A 222 -6.71 10.26 18.34
C GLN A 222 -5.90 11.41 18.90
N PRO A 223 -5.95 12.62 18.29
CA PRO A 223 -5.29 13.79 18.82
C PRO A 223 -5.94 14.18 20.16
N GLN A 224 -5.13 14.71 21.07
CA GLN A 224 -5.65 15.28 22.31
C GLN A 224 -6.48 16.52 21.99
N ARG A 225 -7.79 16.43 22.16
CA ARG A 225 -8.69 17.58 22.02
C ARG A 225 -8.82 18.28 23.35
N PHE A 226 -8.59 19.59 23.39
CA PHE A 226 -8.89 20.40 24.54
C PHE A 226 -10.41 20.32 24.83
N LYS A 227 -10.76 19.92 26.05
CA LYS A 227 -12.12 20.09 26.56
C LYS A 227 -12.13 21.40 27.36
N PHE A 228 -12.88 22.36 26.85
CA PHE A 228 -13.19 23.59 27.61
C PHE A 228 -14.18 23.27 28.73
#